data_da33c6730943d59eac6a8762732fb658
#
_entry.id   da33c6730943d59eac6a8762732fb658
#
_cell.length_a   1.000
_cell.length_b   1.000
_cell.length_c   1.000
_cell.angle_alpha   90.00
_cell.angle_beta   90.00
_cell.angle_gamma   90.00
#
_symmetry.space_group_name_H-M   'P 1'
#
loop_
_entity.id
_entity.type
_entity.pdbx_description
1 polymer ?
#
loop_
_entity_poly.entity_id
_entity_poly.type
_entity_poly.pdbx_seq_one_letter_code
_entity_poly.pdbx_strand_id
1 'polypeptide(L)'
;PADDVGPASIANFVPRDRSLSPSEIRVMLKQIEYVATLPTIRLGLRLFLLTMVRKSELQDATWDEVDFENAVWTIPKERMKRSKAHNVYLSRQVLDIFIALKTCSGNSRYVLPSRYDADAPMSRATFNRVTYSVVEQAKKEGLPLEPFTVHDLRRTGSTLLNELGFNGDWIEKCLAHEDGRSSRGVYNKAEYEIQRRHMMQEWS
;
A
#
# COMPACT_ATOMS: atom_id res chain seq x y z
N PRO A 1 -25.03 41.40 -5.50
CA PRO A 1 -25.80 40.15 -5.47
C PRO A 1 -24.86 38.96 -5.54
N ALA A 2 -24.29 38.62 -4.41
CA ALA A 2 -23.45 37.43 -4.22
C ALA A 2 -23.94 36.58 -3.02
N ASP A 3 -25.22 36.77 -2.65
CA ASP A 3 -25.78 36.22 -1.40
C ASP A 3 -26.72 35.04 -1.60
N ASP A 4 -26.66 34.35 -2.75
CA ASP A 4 -27.58 33.26 -3.06
C ASP A 4 -26.90 31.89 -3.30
N VAL A 5 -25.72 31.69 -2.72
CA VAL A 5 -25.15 30.35 -2.58
C VAL A 5 -25.41 29.87 -1.15
N GLY A 6 -26.58 29.34 -0.93
CA GLY A 6 -26.93 28.69 0.33
C GLY A 6 -25.95 27.54 0.63
N PRO A 7 -25.79 27.10 1.91
CA PRO A 7 -24.87 26.03 2.31
C PRO A 7 -25.38 24.63 1.86
N ALA A 8 -25.99 24.55 0.70
CA ALA A 8 -26.55 23.34 0.14
C ALA A 8 -25.57 22.73 -0.84
N SER A 9 -25.09 21.58 -0.46
CA SER A 9 -24.38 20.54 -1.21
C SER A 9 -22.86 20.47 -1.00
N ILE A 10 -22.39 20.50 0.23
CA ILE A 10 -21.30 19.59 0.53
C ILE A 10 -21.90 18.19 0.46
N ALA A 11 -21.73 17.52 -0.68
CA ALA A 11 -22.17 16.14 -0.82
C ALA A 11 -21.65 15.37 0.40
N ASN A 12 -22.54 14.72 1.13
CA ASN A 12 -22.17 13.92 2.29
C ASN A 12 -21.11 12.94 1.83
N PHE A 13 -19.87 13.13 2.30
CA PHE A 13 -18.77 12.21 2.01
C PHE A 13 -19.12 10.86 2.64
N VAL A 14 -19.60 9.93 1.83
CA VAL A 14 -19.78 8.54 2.25
C VAL A 14 -18.39 7.89 2.18
N PRO A 15 -17.82 7.51 3.33
CA PRO A 15 -16.53 6.81 3.34
C PRO A 15 -16.65 5.54 2.49
N ARG A 16 -15.76 5.39 1.51
CA ARG A 16 -15.74 4.20 0.69
C ARG A 16 -15.29 3.02 1.54
N ASP A 17 -16.14 2.00 1.66
CA ASP A 17 -15.86 0.77 2.41
C ASP A 17 -15.66 -0.40 1.43
N ARG A 18 -14.52 -0.38 0.72
CA ARG A 18 -14.18 -1.34 -0.32
C ARG A 18 -12.99 -2.19 0.10
N SER A 19 -13.17 -3.52 0.13
CA SER A 19 -12.11 -4.52 0.14
C SER A 19 -12.29 -5.47 -1.06
N LEU A 20 -11.21 -5.93 -1.67
CA LEU A 20 -11.25 -6.85 -2.78
C LEU A 20 -11.39 -8.28 -2.24
N SER A 21 -12.24 -9.07 -2.89
CA SER A 21 -12.30 -10.51 -2.64
C SER A 21 -11.04 -11.23 -3.17
N PRO A 22 -10.72 -12.45 -2.70
CA PRO A 22 -9.61 -13.24 -3.25
C PRO A 22 -9.70 -13.48 -4.76
N SER A 23 -10.92 -13.60 -5.32
CA SER A 23 -11.13 -13.71 -6.75
C SER A 23 -10.79 -12.43 -7.50
N GLU A 24 -11.18 -11.26 -6.98
CA GLU A 24 -10.83 -9.97 -7.55
C GLU A 24 -9.33 -9.68 -7.48
N ILE A 25 -8.65 -10.10 -6.41
CA ILE A 25 -7.18 -10.00 -6.32
C ILE A 25 -6.53 -10.82 -7.46
N ARG A 26 -6.97 -12.04 -7.72
CA ARG A 26 -6.45 -12.85 -8.84
C ARG A 26 -6.69 -12.17 -10.19
N VAL A 27 -7.88 -11.62 -10.40
CA VAL A 27 -8.18 -10.85 -11.61
C VAL A 27 -7.27 -9.63 -11.72
N MET A 28 -7.13 -8.84 -10.67
CA MET A 28 -6.24 -7.67 -10.62
C MET A 28 -4.80 -8.04 -10.97
N LEU A 29 -4.24 -9.07 -10.32
CA LEU A 29 -2.86 -9.52 -10.53
C LEU A 29 -2.61 -10.06 -11.93
N LYS A 30 -3.62 -10.68 -12.54
CA LYS A 30 -3.55 -11.15 -13.93
C LYS A 30 -3.68 -9.98 -14.90
N GLN A 31 -4.67 -9.11 -14.72
CA GLN A 31 -4.96 -8.04 -15.68
C GLN A 31 -3.90 -6.95 -15.72
N ILE A 32 -3.18 -6.70 -14.62
CA ILE A 32 -2.09 -5.71 -14.64
C ILE A 32 -0.97 -6.08 -15.63
N GLU A 33 -0.80 -7.35 -15.97
CA GLU A 33 0.20 -7.79 -16.94
C GLU A 33 -0.14 -7.34 -18.38
N TYR A 34 -1.42 -7.12 -18.65
CA TYR A 34 -1.92 -6.68 -19.98
C TYR A 34 -2.08 -5.15 -20.06
N VAL A 35 -1.95 -4.43 -18.95
CA VAL A 35 -1.97 -2.96 -18.97
C VAL A 35 -0.65 -2.41 -19.50
N ALA A 36 -0.72 -1.46 -20.42
CA ALA A 36 0.46 -0.75 -20.94
C ALA A 36 1.07 0.16 -19.85
N THR A 37 1.95 -0.39 -19.03
CA THR A 37 2.63 0.32 -17.94
C THR A 37 4.03 -0.24 -17.71
N LEU A 38 4.88 0.51 -16.98
CA LEU A 38 6.24 0.07 -16.67
C LEU A 38 6.22 -1.12 -15.70
N PRO A 39 7.17 -2.06 -15.82
CA PRO A 39 7.30 -3.18 -14.88
C PRO A 39 7.41 -2.71 -13.42
N THR A 40 8.10 -1.62 -13.14
CA THR A 40 8.23 -1.02 -11.80
C THR A 40 6.88 -0.61 -11.19
N ILE A 41 5.93 -0.18 -12.02
CA ILE A 41 4.58 0.19 -11.57
C ILE A 41 3.77 -1.07 -11.23
N ARG A 42 3.90 -2.15 -12.02
CA ARG A 42 3.28 -3.45 -11.72
C ARG A 42 3.78 -4.00 -10.38
N LEU A 43 5.10 -3.96 -10.17
CA LEU A 43 5.72 -4.36 -8.90
C LEU A 43 5.27 -3.47 -7.74
N GLY A 44 5.19 -2.16 -7.96
CA GLY A 44 4.70 -1.21 -6.95
C GLY A 44 3.25 -1.48 -6.53
N LEU A 45 2.37 -1.86 -7.49
CA LEU A 45 0.98 -2.22 -7.14
C LEU A 45 0.92 -3.48 -6.26
N ARG A 46 1.76 -4.49 -6.56
CA ARG A 46 1.90 -5.68 -5.71
C ARG A 46 2.42 -5.33 -4.32
N LEU A 47 3.41 -4.41 -4.21
CA LEU A 47 3.92 -3.96 -2.92
C LEU A 47 2.83 -3.33 -2.05
N PHE A 48 1.92 -2.53 -2.60
CA PHE A 48 0.82 -1.97 -1.81
C PHE A 48 -0.06 -3.05 -1.18
N LEU A 49 -0.38 -4.10 -1.93
CA LEU A 49 -1.16 -5.22 -1.40
C LEU A 49 -0.39 -5.97 -0.31
N LEU A 50 0.87 -6.31 -0.59
CA LEU A 50 1.67 -7.19 0.28
C LEU A 50 2.18 -6.49 1.55
N THR A 51 2.45 -5.18 1.49
CA THR A 51 2.98 -4.43 2.65
C THR A 51 1.94 -3.62 3.40
N MET A 52 0.78 -3.39 2.80
CA MET A 52 -0.31 -2.60 3.37
C MET A 52 0.09 -1.16 3.78
N VAL A 53 1.15 -0.61 3.23
CA VAL A 53 1.60 0.75 3.51
C VAL A 53 0.71 1.81 2.85
N ARG A 54 0.80 3.05 3.30
CA ARG A 54 0.10 4.17 2.66
C ARG A 54 0.76 4.53 1.32
N LYS A 55 -0.04 5.06 0.41
CA LYS A 55 0.41 5.43 -0.93
C LYS A 55 1.64 6.34 -0.91
N SER A 56 1.64 7.38 -0.08
CA SER A 56 2.78 8.28 0.06
C SER A 56 4.01 7.60 0.65
N GLU A 57 3.82 6.63 1.55
CA GLU A 57 4.92 5.92 2.20
C GLU A 57 5.76 5.16 1.16
N LEU A 58 5.13 4.44 0.22
CA LEU A 58 5.85 3.73 -0.84
C LEU A 58 6.33 4.67 -1.96
N GLN A 59 5.53 5.66 -2.36
CA GLN A 59 5.93 6.55 -3.46
C GLN A 59 7.15 7.41 -3.14
N ASP A 60 7.33 7.78 -1.87
CA ASP A 60 8.47 8.58 -1.42
C ASP A 60 9.57 7.72 -0.79
N ALA A 61 9.49 6.38 -0.88
CA ALA A 61 10.47 5.47 -0.32
C ALA A 61 11.84 5.62 -0.97
N THR A 62 12.88 5.58 -0.17
CA THR A 62 14.28 5.63 -0.60
C THR A 62 15.02 4.36 -0.21
N TRP A 63 16.12 4.07 -0.90
CA TRP A 63 16.85 2.81 -0.71
C TRP A 63 17.59 2.72 0.62
N ASP A 64 17.95 3.83 1.23
CA ASP A 64 18.55 3.92 2.56
C ASP A 64 17.58 3.52 3.69
N GLU A 65 16.28 3.45 3.40
CA GLU A 65 15.26 2.95 4.33
C GLU A 65 15.14 1.42 4.36
N VAL A 66 15.74 0.71 3.38
CA VAL A 66 15.56 -0.73 3.18
C VAL A 66 16.79 -1.50 3.64
N ASP A 67 16.65 -2.23 4.72
CA ASP A 67 17.64 -3.19 5.22
C ASP A 67 17.34 -4.57 4.63
N PHE A 68 18.12 -4.95 3.62
CA PHE A 68 17.97 -6.22 2.92
C PHE A 68 18.44 -7.41 3.76
N GLU A 69 19.41 -7.21 4.65
CA GLU A 69 19.96 -8.28 5.50
C GLU A 69 18.97 -8.70 6.56
N ASN A 70 18.33 -7.71 7.22
CA ASN A 70 17.35 -7.95 8.26
C ASN A 70 15.92 -8.04 7.72
N ALA A 71 15.72 -7.89 6.41
CA ALA A 71 14.40 -7.89 5.76
C ALA A 71 13.41 -6.91 6.42
N VAL A 72 13.83 -5.65 6.56
CA VAL A 72 13.04 -4.56 7.14
C VAL A 72 13.11 -3.31 6.27
N TRP A 73 11.96 -2.70 6.03
CA TRP A 73 11.88 -1.35 5.50
C TRP A 73 11.43 -0.41 6.63
N THR A 74 12.29 0.51 7.03
CA THR A 74 12.03 1.48 8.09
C THR A 74 11.60 2.81 7.50
N ILE A 75 10.31 3.12 7.61
CA ILE A 75 9.79 4.43 7.21
C ILE A 75 10.12 5.44 8.30
N PRO A 76 10.91 6.50 8.01
CA PRO A 76 11.36 7.44 9.02
C PRO A 76 10.21 8.29 9.56
N LYS A 77 10.35 8.75 10.80
CA LYS A 77 9.30 9.49 11.53
C LYS A 77 8.84 10.75 10.82
N GLU A 78 9.73 11.40 10.07
CA GLU A 78 9.47 12.63 9.31
C GLU A 78 8.41 12.43 8.22
N ARG A 79 8.28 11.19 7.72
CA ARG A 79 7.29 10.81 6.69
C ARG A 79 6.03 10.18 7.27
N MET A 80 6.00 9.96 8.59
CA MET A 80 4.87 9.34 9.29
C MET A 80 3.92 10.37 9.86
N LYS A 81 2.61 10.15 9.72
CA LYS A 81 1.57 11.08 10.22
C LYS A 81 1.68 11.36 11.72
N ARG A 82 2.23 10.43 12.51
CA ARG A 82 2.34 10.52 13.98
C ARG A 82 3.79 10.65 14.48
N SER A 83 4.72 11.07 13.64
CA SER A 83 6.12 11.33 13.99
C SER A 83 6.81 10.18 14.75
N LYS A 84 6.44 8.92 14.49
CA LYS A 84 7.08 7.71 14.98
C LYS A 84 7.51 6.89 13.77
N ALA A 85 8.77 6.44 13.74
CA ALA A 85 9.24 5.55 12.69
C ALA A 85 8.43 4.24 12.65
N HIS A 86 8.27 3.68 11.47
CA HIS A 86 7.48 2.47 11.27
C HIS A 86 8.28 1.40 10.54
N ASN A 87 8.41 0.22 11.17
CA ASN A 87 9.06 -0.94 10.59
C ASN A 87 8.04 -1.79 9.83
N VAL A 88 8.27 -1.94 8.53
CA VAL A 88 7.57 -2.88 7.64
C VAL A 88 8.44 -4.11 7.49
N TYR A 89 8.01 -5.24 8.01
CA TYR A 89 8.74 -6.51 7.89
C TYR A 89 8.47 -7.11 6.52
N LEU A 90 9.55 -7.44 5.80
CA LEU A 90 9.49 -7.87 4.42
C LEU A 90 9.47 -9.40 4.35
N SER A 91 8.44 -9.95 3.72
CA SER A 91 8.41 -11.35 3.34
C SER A 91 9.44 -11.64 2.24
N ARG A 92 9.74 -12.90 1.97
CA ARG A 92 10.62 -13.30 0.88
C ARG A 92 10.14 -12.72 -0.46
N GLN A 93 8.86 -12.82 -0.75
CA GLN A 93 8.25 -12.33 -1.99
C GLN A 93 8.37 -10.80 -2.11
N VAL A 94 8.23 -10.06 -1.01
CA VAL A 94 8.41 -8.61 -0.99
C VAL A 94 9.88 -8.24 -1.18
N LEU A 95 10.82 -8.97 -0.58
CA LEU A 95 12.25 -8.80 -0.82
C LEU A 95 12.61 -8.98 -2.29
N ASP A 96 12.10 -10.04 -2.93
CA ASP A 96 12.34 -10.29 -4.36
C ASP A 96 11.83 -9.12 -5.22
N ILE A 97 10.68 -8.53 -4.86
CA ILE A 97 10.16 -7.33 -5.53
C ILE A 97 11.10 -6.14 -5.32
N PHE A 98 11.59 -5.90 -4.10
CA PHE A 98 12.54 -4.81 -3.84
C PHE A 98 13.86 -5.00 -4.60
N ILE A 99 14.39 -6.23 -4.68
CA ILE A 99 15.58 -6.55 -5.48
C ILE A 99 15.33 -6.25 -6.96
N ALA A 100 14.19 -6.68 -7.51
CA ALA A 100 13.82 -6.38 -8.90
C ALA A 100 13.68 -4.87 -9.14
N LEU A 101 13.08 -4.12 -8.22
CA LEU A 101 12.99 -2.67 -8.31
C LEU A 101 14.36 -2.00 -8.23
N LYS A 102 15.28 -2.52 -7.40
CA LYS A 102 16.65 -2.00 -7.28
C LYS A 102 17.40 -2.09 -8.58
N THR A 103 17.25 -3.20 -9.33
CA THR A 103 17.88 -3.35 -10.65
C THR A 103 17.30 -2.39 -11.69
N CYS A 104 16.02 -1.98 -11.53
CA CYS A 104 15.32 -1.07 -12.45
C CYS A 104 15.51 0.42 -12.11
N SER A 105 15.90 0.75 -10.87
CA SER A 105 15.97 2.15 -10.41
C SER A 105 17.24 2.90 -10.84
N GLY A 106 18.23 2.18 -11.39
CA GLY A 106 19.52 2.77 -11.75
C GLY A 106 20.22 3.40 -10.54
N ASN A 107 20.66 4.64 -10.69
CA ASN A 107 21.33 5.41 -9.63
C ASN A 107 20.35 6.26 -8.79
N SER A 108 19.04 6.14 -9.01
CA SER A 108 18.07 6.88 -8.22
C SER A 108 18.11 6.49 -6.74
N ARG A 109 17.97 7.47 -5.86
CA ARG A 109 17.78 7.21 -4.42
C ARG A 109 16.38 6.65 -4.11
N TYR A 110 15.40 6.86 -5.00
CA TYR A 110 14.02 6.42 -4.79
C TYR A 110 13.81 4.97 -5.21
N VAL A 111 12.98 4.25 -4.48
CA VAL A 111 12.52 2.90 -4.84
C VAL A 111 11.68 2.94 -6.12
N LEU A 112 10.84 3.96 -6.25
CA LEU A 112 9.99 4.22 -7.40
C LEU A 112 10.28 5.62 -7.95
N PRO A 113 11.36 5.79 -8.76
CA PRO A 113 11.70 7.08 -9.32
C PRO A 113 10.70 7.51 -10.41
N SER A 114 10.65 8.81 -10.64
CA SER A 114 10.00 9.36 -11.82
C SER A 114 10.71 8.89 -13.09
N ARG A 115 9.97 8.63 -14.14
CA ARG A 115 10.55 8.29 -15.45
C ARG A 115 11.22 9.48 -16.15
N TYR A 116 10.94 10.69 -15.69
CA TYR A 116 11.45 11.93 -16.28
C TYR A 116 12.60 12.55 -15.50
N ASP A 117 12.71 12.21 -14.22
CA ASP A 117 13.70 12.77 -13.32
C ASP A 117 14.05 11.71 -12.26
N ALA A 118 15.27 11.18 -12.32
CA ALA A 118 15.75 10.15 -11.39
C ALA A 118 15.87 10.68 -9.95
N ASP A 119 15.99 11.98 -9.77
CA ASP A 119 16.08 12.64 -8.45
C ASP A 119 14.71 13.01 -7.86
N ALA A 120 13.65 12.66 -8.54
CA ALA A 120 12.27 12.85 -8.08
C ALA A 120 11.52 11.51 -7.92
N PRO A 121 10.59 11.41 -6.95
CA PRO A 121 9.76 10.24 -6.81
C PRO A 121 8.70 10.17 -7.91
N MET A 122 8.13 8.99 -8.11
CA MET A 122 7.03 8.77 -9.04
C MET A 122 5.81 9.66 -8.74
N SER A 123 5.16 10.16 -9.78
CA SER A 123 3.98 11.02 -9.65
C SER A 123 2.86 10.39 -8.81
N ARG A 124 2.26 11.19 -7.94
CA ARG A 124 1.11 10.79 -7.08
C ARG A 124 -0.08 10.25 -7.87
N ALA A 125 -0.27 10.65 -9.13
CA ALA A 125 -1.36 10.21 -9.98
C ALA A 125 -1.12 8.84 -10.65
N THR A 126 0.13 8.33 -10.68
CA THR A 126 0.49 7.14 -11.44
C THR A 126 -0.32 5.92 -11.04
N PHE A 127 -0.36 5.59 -9.76
CA PHE A 127 -1.10 4.41 -9.29
C PHE A 127 -2.61 4.56 -9.41
N ASN A 128 -3.16 5.76 -9.32
CA ASN A 128 -4.59 5.98 -9.56
C ASN A 128 -4.96 5.67 -11.02
N ARG A 129 -4.08 6.07 -11.98
CA ARG A 129 -4.28 5.74 -13.40
C ARG A 129 -4.15 4.25 -13.64
N VAL A 130 -3.18 3.58 -13.01
CA VAL A 130 -2.98 2.15 -13.18
C VAL A 130 -4.14 1.33 -12.63
N THR A 131 -4.63 1.63 -11.42
CA THR A 131 -5.81 0.94 -10.87
C THR A 131 -7.02 1.10 -11.79
N TYR A 132 -7.26 2.30 -12.32
CA TYR A 132 -8.29 2.53 -13.32
C TYR A 132 -8.09 1.67 -14.59
N SER A 133 -6.87 1.66 -15.14
CA SER A 133 -6.56 0.89 -16.35
C SER A 133 -6.72 -0.62 -16.14
N VAL A 134 -6.40 -1.15 -14.96
CA VAL A 134 -6.59 -2.56 -14.60
C VAL A 134 -8.09 -2.92 -14.58
N VAL A 135 -8.93 -2.05 -14.02
CA VAL A 135 -10.39 -2.24 -14.02
C VAL A 135 -10.95 -2.21 -15.43
N GLU A 136 -10.54 -1.23 -16.26
CA GLU A 136 -10.98 -1.15 -17.66
C GLU A 136 -10.52 -2.37 -18.48
N GLN A 137 -9.32 -2.89 -18.21
CA GLN A 137 -8.83 -4.11 -18.86
C GLN A 137 -9.66 -5.34 -18.45
N ALA A 138 -9.95 -5.49 -17.17
CA ALA A 138 -10.82 -6.57 -16.68
C ALA A 138 -12.23 -6.49 -17.29
N LYS A 139 -12.78 -5.29 -17.40
CA LYS A 139 -14.07 -5.04 -18.02
C LYS A 139 -14.11 -5.45 -19.50
N LYS A 140 -13.04 -5.15 -20.27
CA LYS A 140 -12.91 -5.57 -21.66
C LYS A 140 -12.92 -7.09 -21.82
N GLU A 141 -12.35 -7.80 -20.85
CA GLU A 141 -12.29 -9.26 -20.80
C GLU A 141 -13.56 -9.89 -20.17
N GLY A 142 -14.56 -9.08 -19.77
CA GLY A 142 -15.76 -9.57 -19.11
C GLY A 142 -15.50 -10.16 -17.71
N LEU A 143 -14.39 -9.77 -17.05
CA LEU A 143 -14.00 -10.28 -15.74
C LEU A 143 -14.54 -9.41 -14.61
N PRO A 144 -15.01 -10.01 -13.49
CA PRO A 144 -15.56 -9.28 -12.36
C PRO A 144 -14.44 -8.61 -11.57
N LEU A 145 -14.29 -7.31 -11.74
CA LEU A 145 -13.39 -6.47 -10.92
C LEU A 145 -14.02 -5.08 -10.78
N GLU A 146 -14.59 -4.82 -9.62
CA GLU A 146 -15.14 -3.51 -9.32
C GLU A 146 -14.04 -2.46 -9.15
N PRO A 147 -14.32 -1.17 -9.43
CA PRO A 147 -13.36 -0.10 -9.23
C PRO A 147 -12.77 -0.08 -7.83
N PHE A 148 -11.45 0.07 -7.74
CA PHE A 148 -10.70 0.12 -6.48
C PHE A 148 -9.59 1.16 -6.54
N THR A 149 -9.08 1.52 -5.36
CA THR A 149 -7.95 2.43 -5.16
C THR A 149 -6.80 1.70 -4.48
N VAL A 150 -5.61 2.32 -4.46
CA VAL A 150 -4.47 1.81 -3.67
C VAL A 150 -4.80 1.68 -2.19
N HIS A 151 -5.64 2.58 -1.66
CA HIS A 151 -6.07 2.52 -0.25
C HIS A 151 -6.95 1.30 0.03
N ASP A 152 -7.76 0.89 -0.95
CA ASP A 152 -8.60 -0.31 -0.83
C ASP A 152 -7.76 -1.59 -0.78
N LEU A 153 -6.56 -1.63 -1.40
CA LEU A 153 -5.62 -2.75 -1.27
C LEU A 153 -5.13 -2.92 0.18
N ARG A 154 -4.84 -1.81 0.85
CA ARG A 154 -4.46 -1.83 2.27
C ARG A 154 -5.62 -2.31 3.15
N ARG A 155 -6.84 -1.86 2.88
CA ARG A 155 -8.04 -2.35 3.57
C ARG A 155 -8.26 -3.84 3.29
N THR A 156 -8.07 -4.27 2.05
CA THR A 156 -8.14 -5.68 1.63
C THR A 156 -7.20 -6.55 2.46
N GLY A 157 -5.93 -6.17 2.58
CA GLY A 157 -4.97 -6.92 3.39
C GLY A 157 -5.40 -7.02 4.85
N SER A 158 -5.84 -5.89 5.45
CA SER A 158 -6.35 -5.89 6.83
C SER A 158 -7.57 -6.79 7.00
N THR A 159 -8.55 -6.72 6.09
CA THR A 159 -9.78 -7.53 6.16
C THR A 159 -9.45 -9.01 6.07
N LEU A 160 -8.68 -9.42 5.05
CA LEU A 160 -8.37 -10.83 4.83
C LEU A 160 -7.50 -11.42 5.93
N LEU A 161 -6.55 -10.67 6.49
CA LEU A 161 -5.77 -11.12 7.65
C LEU A 161 -6.63 -11.35 8.89
N ASN A 162 -7.63 -10.49 9.13
CA ASN A 162 -8.61 -10.71 10.21
C ASN A 162 -9.47 -11.96 9.95
N GLU A 163 -9.93 -12.17 8.70
CA GLU A 163 -10.70 -13.37 8.30
C GLU A 163 -9.88 -14.65 8.42
N LEU A 164 -8.57 -14.58 8.18
CA LEU A 164 -7.63 -15.70 8.41
C LEU A 164 -7.34 -15.95 9.89
N GLY A 165 -7.87 -15.14 10.80
CA GLY A 165 -7.76 -15.34 12.24
C GLY A 165 -6.46 -14.80 12.86
N PHE A 166 -5.70 -13.96 12.18
CA PHE A 166 -4.54 -13.31 12.78
C PHE A 166 -4.93 -12.30 13.85
N ASN A 167 -4.04 -12.10 14.84
CA ASN A 167 -4.31 -11.20 15.93
C ASN A 167 -4.43 -9.73 15.43
N GLY A 168 -5.53 -9.08 15.78
CA GLY A 168 -5.81 -7.71 15.38
C GLY A 168 -4.73 -6.69 15.80
N ASP A 169 -4.07 -6.89 16.96
CA ASP A 169 -2.97 -6.01 17.39
C ASP A 169 -1.78 -6.07 16.43
N TRP A 170 -1.49 -7.24 15.85
CA TRP A 170 -0.41 -7.38 14.86
C TRP A 170 -0.76 -6.67 13.56
N ILE A 171 -2.01 -6.80 13.13
CA ILE A 171 -2.54 -6.13 11.93
C ILE A 171 -2.49 -4.61 12.10
N GLU A 172 -3.01 -4.09 13.22
CA GLU A 172 -3.00 -2.65 13.53
C GLU A 172 -1.57 -2.08 13.60
N LYS A 173 -0.63 -2.85 14.15
CA LYS A 173 0.79 -2.48 14.14
C LYS A 173 1.38 -2.46 12.70
N CYS A 174 1.01 -3.38 11.81
CA CYS A 174 1.42 -3.35 10.40
C CYS A 174 0.83 -2.14 9.66
N LEU A 175 -0.37 -1.72 10.07
CA LEU A 175 -1.03 -0.53 9.52
C LEU A 175 -0.50 0.79 10.12
N ALA A 176 0.41 0.76 11.07
CA ALA A 176 0.81 1.95 11.84
C ALA A 176 -0.43 2.73 12.36
N HIS A 177 -1.46 1.99 12.78
CA HIS A 177 -2.60 2.54 13.50
C HIS A 177 -2.28 2.48 14.99
N GLU A 178 -2.00 3.60 15.58
CA GLU A 178 -1.92 3.71 17.04
C GLU A 178 -3.21 4.34 17.55
N ASP A 179 -4.03 3.55 18.22
CA ASP A 179 -5.20 4.04 18.95
C ASP A 179 -4.76 4.72 20.25
N GLY A 180 -4.31 5.97 20.12
CA GLY A 180 -4.01 6.80 21.30
C GLY A 180 -5.25 7.14 22.15
N ARG A 181 -6.42 6.66 21.75
CA ARG A 181 -7.70 6.88 22.44
C ARG A 181 -8.23 5.65 23.16
N SER A 182 -7.74 4.45 22.85
CA SER A 182 -8.12 3.24 23.57
C SER A 182 -7.16 3.02 24.76
N SER A 183 -7.69 2.60 25.90
CA SER A 183 -6.89 2.18 27.05
C SER A 183 -5.88 1.10 26.65
N ARG A 184 -6.25 0.19 25.75
CA ARG A 184 -5.39 -0.85 25.19
C ARG A 184 -4.17 -0.28 24.45
N GLY A 185 -4.33 0.74 23.61
CA GLY A 185 -3.23 1.39 22.90
C GLY A 185 -2.27 2.16 23.80
N VAL A 186 -2.75 2.68 24.93
CA VAL A 186 -1.94 3.37 25.94
C VAL A 186 -1.01 2.41 26.69
N TYR A 187 -1.49 1.22 27.03
CA TYR A 187 -0.74 0.25 27.85
C TYR A 187 0.07 -0.75 27.01
N ASN A 188 -0.35 -1.09 25.80
CA ASN A 188 0.33 -2.07 24.95
C ASN A 188 1.44 -1.43 24.12
N LYS A 189 2.69 -1.56 24.58
CA LYS A 189 3.91 -1.06 23.91
C LYS A 189 4.61 -2.12 23.05
N ALA A 190 4.08 -3.34 22.98
CA ALA A 190 4.69 -4.43 22.24
C ALA A 190 4.73 -4.13 20.73
N GLU A 191 5.85 -4.43 20.09
CA GLU A 191 6.03 -4.27 18.64
C GLU A 191 5.70 -5.54 17.83
N TYR A 192 5.59 -6.69 18.51
CA TYR A 192 5.22 -8.00 17.91
C TYR A 192 6.07 -8.37 16.69
N GLU A 193 7.36 -8.12 16.72
CA GLU A 193 8.23 -8.31 15.56
C GLU A 193 8.14 -9.72 14.99
N ILE A 194 8.37 -10.76 15.81
CA ILE A 194 8.36 -12.17 15.36
C ILE A 194 7.01 -12.54 14.76
N GLN A 195 5.93 -12.18 15.43
CA GLN A 195 4.57 -12.49 15.01
C GLN A 195 4.20 -11.76 13.72
N ARG A 196 4.59 -10.48 13.60
CA ARG A 196 4.36 -9.70 12.38
C ARG A 196 5.16 -10.23 11.20
N ARG A 197 6.41 -10.66 11.40
CA ARG A 197 7.23 -11.31 10.36
C ARG A 197 6.55 -12.58 9.85
N HIS A 198 6.10 -13.43 10.75
CA HIS A 198 5.36 -14.64 10.42
C HIS A 198 4.07 -14.31 9.65
N MET A 199 3.23 -13.44 10.19
CA MET A 199 1.98 -13.02 9.55
C MET A 199 2.20 -12.45 8.14
N MET A 200 3.20 -11.58 7.95
CA MET A 200 3.50 -10.98 6.64
C MET A 200 4.06 -12.01 5.65
N GLN A 201 4.75 -13.06 6.13
CA GLN A 201 5.19 -14.16 5.28
C GLN A 201 4.02 -15.03 4.83
N GLU A 202 3.08 -15.33 5.72
CA GLU A 202 1.87 -16.10 5.38
C GLU A 202 0.92 -15.31 4.45
N TRP A 203 0.89 -13.98 4.60
CA TRP A 203 0.10 -13.10 3.74
C TRP A 203 0.62 -13.05 2.29
N SER A 204 1.88 -13.27 2.06
CA SER A 204 2.54 -13.08 0.77
C SER A 204 2.62 -14.35 -0.08
#